data_455ebdcc741dc7cef4e896c1b2da95de
#
_entry.id   455ebdcc741dc7cef4e896c1b2da95de
#
_cell.length_a   1.000
_cell.length_b   1.000
_cell.length_c   1.000
_cell.angle_alpha   90.00
_cell.angle_beta   90.00
_cell.angle_gamma   90.00
#
_symmetry.space_group_name_H-M   'P 1'
#
loop_
_entity.id
_entity.type
_entity.pdbx_description
1 polymer ?
#
loop_
_entity_poly.entity_id
_entity_poly.type
_entity_poly.pdbx_seq_one_letter_code
_entity_poly.pdbx_strand_id
1 'polypeptide(L)'
;LKFAAKYREFGGSFIYPMGEDRVSMGLVVGLDYRDARFSVHDAFQELKTHPMVAGIIEGGKRVGWGAKTIPSGGYWAQPRQLWAPGLALVGDGAGMVNVPTLKGVHYAMHAGMFAAEAIVERLKSSSGEGVADLSNYQSKVEASDIEKDRYKTRNARQPFAKGFFVGGALASMMTISGGRLPGGHWSTHDDATVPLFIGPEREYPKPDGKVTFDKLSSVFATGNATRDDAPNHIRIQDRVPLEVALMWQNMCPAQVYEVPDEELEAARADGNGKLDGKREVELNITPSNCVQCGAITAKGGRLTPPEGGDGPNYQVT
;
A
#
# COMPACT_ATOMS: atom_id res chain seq x y z
N LEU A 1 -16.92 7.95 8.70
CA LEU A 1 -15.79 8.21 7.82
C LEU A 1 -16.25 9.12 6.67
N LYS A 2 -15.85 10.40 6.72
CA LYS A 2 -16.26 11.43 5.73
C LYS A 2 -15.65 11.23 4.35
N PHE A 3 -14.63 10.37 4.20
CA PHE A 3 -13.84 10.29 2.98
C PHE A 3 -14.36 9.30 1.92
N ALA A 4 -15.15 8.32 2.27
CA ALA A 4 -15.44 7.18 1.39
C ALA A 4 -16.29 7.45 0.14
N ALA A 5 -17.00 8.56 0.02
CA ALA A 5 -18.03 8.69 -1.01
C ALA A 5 -17.71 9.66 -2.15
N LYS A 6 -17.04 10.78 -1.87
CA LYS A 6 -16.95 11.89 -2.83
C LYS A 6 -15.80 11.74 -3.85
N TYR A 7 -14.67 11.16 -3.44
CA TYR A 7 -13.45 11.16 -4.23
C TYR A 7 -12.89 9.76 -4.53
N ARG A 8 -13.72 8.73 -4.38
CA ARG A 8 -13.35 7.30 -4.51
C ARG A 8 -12.30 6.84 -3.49
N GLU A 9 -12.22 7.51 -2.36
CA GLU A 9 -11.38 7.10 -1.25
C GLU A 9 -12.02 5.85 -0.62
N PHE A 10 -11.57 4.70 -1.03
CA PHE A 10 -12.00 3.42 -0.48
C PHE A 10 -11.02 2.97 0.58
N GLY A 11 -11.51 2.58 1.73
CA GLY A 11 -10.63 2.14 2.81
C GLY A 11 -11.38 1.62 4.01
N GLY A 12 -10.63 1.27 5.03
CA GLY A 12 -11.13 0.80 6.31
C GLY A 12 -10.07 0.94 7.40
N SER A 13 -10.47 0.67 8.62
CA SER A 13 -9.57 0.66 9.76
C SER A 13 -9.64 -0.68 10.47
N PHE A 14 -8.58 -1.00 11.19
CA PHE A 14 -8.53 -2.13 12.10
C PHE A 14 -8.06 -1.67 13.47
N ILE A 15 -8.56 -2.33 14.50
CA ILE A 15 -8.10 -2.19 15.88
C ILE A 15 -8.20 -3.58 16.50
N TYR A 16 -7.10 -4.12 16.99
CA TYR A 16 -7.09 -5.40 17.68
C TYR A 16 -6.02 -5.47 18.77
N PRO A 17 -6.25 -6.25 19.83
CA PRO A 17 -5.27 -6.42 20.90
C PRO A 17 -4.03 -7.21 20.42
N MET A 18 -2.89 -6.83 20.94
CA MET A 18 -1.62 -7.53 20.79
C MET A 18 -1.04 -7.88 22.18
N GLY A 19 -1.34 -9.08 22.65
CA GLY A 19 -1.03 -9.46 24.02
C GLY A 19 -1.96 -8.78 25.02
N GLU A 20 -1.48 -8.52 26.25
CA GLU A 20 -2.29 -8.05 27.36
C GLU A 20 -2.34 -6.52 27.45
N ASP A 21 -1.29 -5.83 27.00
CA ASP A 21 -1.07 -4.39 27.23
C ASP A 21 -0.92 -3.55 25.95
N ARG A 22 -1.12 -4.14 24.79
CA ARG A 22 -0.91 -3.46 23.49
C ARG A 22 -2.11 -3.55 22.58
N VAL A 23 -2.25 -2.52 21.76
CA VAL A 23 -3.24 -2.47 20.68
C VAL A 23 -2.54 -2.14 19.38
N SER A 24 -2.81 -2.93 18.33
CA SER A 24 -2.47 -2.59 16.97
C SER A 24 -3.65 -1.92 16.30
N MET A 25 -3.42 -0.78 15.66
CA MET A 25 -4.44 -0.06 14.91
C MET A 25 -3.89 0.53 13.64
N GLY A 26 -4.73 0.64 12.63
CA GLY A 26 -4.31 1.21 11.36
C GLY A 26 -5.46 1.69 10.50
N LEU A 27 -5.11 2.49 9.52
CA LEU A 27 -5.99 2.93 8.43
C LEU A 27 -5.45 2.36 7.12
N VAL A 28 -6.30 1.66 6.39
CA VAL A 28 -5.99 1.11 5.06
C VAL A 28 -6.77 1.90 4.02
N VAL A 29 -6.09 2.38 2.99
CA VAL A 29 -6.71 3.15 1.91
C VAL A 29 -6.29 2.56 0.56
N GLY A 30 -7.26 2.36 -0.33
CA GLY A 30 -7.00 1.96 -1.71
C GLY A 30 -6.28 3.09 -2.45
N LEU A 31 -5.15 2.77 -3.08
CA LEU A 31 -4.30 3.78 -3.72
C LEU A 31 -4.84 4.26 -5.08
N ASP A 32 -6.03 3.82 -5.48
CA ASP A 32 -6.77 4.31 -6.64
C ASP A 32 -7.56 5.60 -6.38
N TYR A 33 -7.41 6.23 -5.20
CA TYR A 33 -8.03 7.53 -4.93
C TYR A 33 -7.44 8.64 -5.81
N ARG A 34 -8.20 9.73 -5.97
CA ARG A 34 -7.97 10.74 -6.99
C ARG A 34 -7.55 12.10 -6.47
N ASP A 35 -7.91 12.43 -5.23
CA ASP A 35 -7.66 13.75 -4.66
C ASP A 35 -6.21 13.85 -4.18
N ALA A 36 -5.41 14.67 -4.88
CA ALA A 36 -4.01 14.90 -4.57
C ALA A 36 -3.77 15.55 -3.19
N ARG A 37 -4.81 16.12 -2.56
CA ARG A 37 -4.72 16.73 -1.22
C ARG A 37 -5.13 15.79 -0.09
N PHE A 38 -5.50 14.55 -0.39
CA PHE A 38 -5.84 13.60 0.65
C PHE A 38 -4.58 13.00 1.29
N SER A 39 -4.37 13.30 2.56
CA SER A 39 -3.28 12.73 3.36
C SER A 39 -3.77 11.51 4.14
N VAL A 40 -3.25 10.33 3.79
CA VAL A 40 -3.57 9.07 4.49
C VAL A 40 -3.09 9.10 5.94
N HIS A 41 -1.90 9.67 6.17
CA HIS A 41 -1.36 9.81 7.52
C HIS A 41 -2.28 10.68 8.40
N ASP A 42 -2.66 11.86 7.91
CA ASP A 42 -3.46 12.81 8.70
C ASP A 42 -4.90 12.32 8.89
N ALA A 43 -5.46 11.61 7.90
CA ALA A 43 -6.74 10.93 8.04
C ALA A 43 -6.70 9.84 9.14
N PHE A 44 -5.56 9.17 9.31
CA PHE A 44 -5.36 8.26 10.42
C PHE A 44 -5.25 8.98 11.76
N GLN A 45 -4.60 10.17 11.81
CA GLN A 45 -4.61 11.00 13.02
C GLN A 45 -6.04 11.45 13.36
N GLU A 46 -6.83 11.88 12.36
CA GLU A 46 -8.25 12.25 12.56
C GLU A 46 -9.07 11.07 13.12
N LEU A 47 -8.86 9.85 12.59
CA LEU A 47 -9.52 8.64 13.11
C LEU A 47 -9.27 8.45 14.61
N LYS A 48 -8.07 8.70 15.08
CA LYS A 48 -7.69 8.54 16.49
C LYS A 48 -8.40 9.53 17.43
N THR A 49 -8.83 10.69 16.93
CA THR A 49 -9.60 11.66 17.71
C THR A 49 -11.09 11.29 17.88
N HIS A 50 -11.57 10.27 17.14
CA HIS A 50 -12.95 9.81 17.32
C HIS A 50 -13.15 9.25 18.72
N PRO A 51 -14.21 9.65 19.48
CA PRO A 51 -14.37 9.30 20.91
C PRO A 51 -14.22 7.80 21.22
N MET A 52 -14.78 6.95 20.37
CA MET A 52 -14.66 5.49 20.54
C MET A 52 -13.20 5.00 20.40
N VAL A 53 -12.43 5.57 19.48
CA VAL A 53 -11.03 5.18 19.25
C VAL A 53 -10.14 5.81 20.33
N ALA A 54 -10.35 7.08 20.62
CA ALA A 54 -9.63 7.80 21.67
C ALA A 54 -9.75 7.09 23.02
N GLY A 55 -10.97 6.64 23.41
CA GLY A 55 -11.19 5.90 24.64
C GLY A 55 -10.46 4.56 24.74
N ILE A 56 -10.10 3.93 23.62
CA ILE A 56 -9.31 2.69 23.60
C ILE A 56 -7.82 2.97 23.86
N ILE A 57 -7.31 4.10 23.35
CA ILE A 57 -5.87 4.43 23.38
C ILE A 57 -5.51 5.49 24.41
N GLU A 58 -6.48 6.00 25.15
CA GLU A 58 -6.28 7.02 26.18
C GLU A 58 -5.29 6.54 27.25
N GLY A 59 -4.33 7.38 27.60
CA GLY A 59 -3.26 7.04 28.55
C GLY A 59 -2.19 6.09 28.00
N GLY A 60 -2.37 5.57 26.82
CA GLY A 60 -1.41 4.70 26.14
C GLY A 60 -0.19 5.47 25.59
N LYS A 61 0.91 4.74 25.37
CA LYS A 61 2.14 5.24 24.73
C LYS A 61 2.31 4.56 23.38
N ARG A 62 2.58 5.35 22.33
CA ARG A 62 2.97 4.80 21.04
C ARG A 62 4.32 4.09 21.16
N VAL A 63 4.35 2.79 20.89
CA VAL A 63 5.57 1.95 20.98
C VAL A 63 6.21 1.66 19.62
N GLY A 64 5.44 1.83 18.53
CA GLY A 64 5.94 1.63 17.18
C GLY A 64 5.03 2.28 16.14
N TRP A 65 5.51 2.35 14.90
CA TRP A 65 4.75 2.83 13.76
C TRP A 65 5.32 2.22 12.49
N GLY A 66 4.46 2.01 11.50
CA GLY A 66 4.87 1.49 10.21
C GLY A 66 3.86 1.81 9.12
N ALA A 67 4.31 1.68 7.87
CA ALA A 67 3.45 1.80 6.70
C ALA A 67 3.92 0.83 5.62
N LYS A 68 2.97 0.20 4.93
CA LYS A 68 3.26 -0.72 3.82
C LYS A 68 2.10 -0.76 2.85
N THR A 69 2.40 -0.89 1.57
CA THR A 69 1.40 -1.21 0.56
C THR A 69 1.21 -2.72 0.44
N ILE A 70 -0.02 -3.12 0.18
CA ILE A 70 -0.41 -4.51 -0.03
C ILE A 70 -1.08 -4.61 -1.41
N PRO A 71 -0.70 -5.55 -2.28
CA PRO A 71 -1.35 -5.75 -3.56
C PRO A 71 -2.77 -6.27 -3.35
N SER A 72 -3.78 -5.43 -3.56
CA SER A 72 -5.20 -5.75 -3.36
C SER A 72 -5.98 -5.89 -4.66
N GLY A 73 -5.32 -5.99 -5.82
CA GLY A 73 -5.94 -6.16 -7.12
C GLY A 73 -6.70 -7.49 -7.31
N GLY A 74 -6.46 -8.43 -6.40
CA GLY A 74 -7.11 -9.73 -6.38
C GLY A 74 -6.57 -10.72 -7.42
N TYR A 75 -7.35 -11.72 -7.72
CA TYR A 75 -6.98 -12.84 -8.58
C TYR A 75 -6.48 -12.42 -9.97
N TRP A 76 -7.16 -11.48 -10.61
CA TRP A 76 -6.84 -11.06 -11.97
C TRP A 76 -5.60 -10.17 -12.10
N ALA A 77 -5.12 -9.61 -10.99
CA ALA A 77 -3.94 -8.76 -10.95
C ALA A 77 -2.66 -9.49 -10.52
N GLN A 78 -2.74 -10.79 -10.27
CA GLN A 78 -1.54 -11.56 -9.91
C GLN A 78 -0.62 -11.82 -11.11
N PRO A 79 0.69 -11.98 -10.90
CA PRO A 79 1.60 -12.46 -11.93
C PRO A 79 1.15 -13.82 -12.46
N ARG A 80 1.17 -13.98 -13.78
CA ARG A 80 0.82 -15.27 -14.42
C ARG A 80 1.87 -16.35 -14.17
N GLN A 81 3.11 -15.93 -13.99
CA GLN A 81 4.23 -16.80 -13.70
C GLN A 81 4.80 -16.41 -12.34
N LEU A 82 4.85 -17.36 -11.42
CA LEU A 82 5.26 -17.16 -10.02
C LEU A 82 6.75 -17.43 -9.80
N TRP A 83 7.47 -17.76 -10.85
CA TRP A 83 8.89 -18.05 -10.76
C TRP A 83 9.65 -17.58 -12.02
N ALA A 84 10.93 -17.42 -11.88
CA ALA A 84 11.87 -17.25 -12.98
C ALA A 84 13.15 -18.02 -12.61
N PRO A 85 14.08 -18.23 -13.56
CA PRO A 85 15.33 -18.89 -13.24
C PRO A 85 16.03 -18.27 -12.02
N GLY A 86 16.14 -19.03 -10.92
CA GLY A 86 16.73 -18.58 -9.65
C GLY A 86 15.85 -17.69 -8.78
N LEU A 87 14.56 -17.50 -9.10
CA LEU A 87 13.65 -16.63 -8.35
C LEU A 87 12.27 -17.27 -8.19
N ALA A 88 11.66 -17.09 -7.01
CA ALA A 88 10.25 -17.39 -6.74
C ALA A 88 9.55 -16.19 -6.12
N LEU A 89 8.33 -15.89 -6.58
CA LEU A 89 7.44 -14.91 -5.99
C LEU A 89 6.50 -15.61 -5.01
N VAL A 90 6.49 -15.19 -3.76
CA VAL A 90 5.70 -15.81 -2.69
C VAL A 90 4.87 -14.78 -1.94
N GLY A 91 3.78 -15.22 -1.34
CA GLY A 91 2.93 -14.40 -0.47
C GLY A 91 2.46 -13.11 -1.14
N ASP A 92 2.54 -12.01 -0.42
CA ASP A 92 2.09 -10.69 -0.91
C ASP A 92 2.88 -10.21 -2.14
N GLY A 93 4.16 -10.58 -2.27
CA GLY A 93 4.95 -10.31 -3.47
C GLY A 93 4.38 -10.93 -4.74
N ALA A 94 3.64 -12.03 -4.61
CA ALA A 94 2.88 -12.67 -5.66
C ALA A 94 1.39 -12.25 -5.70
N GLY A 95 0.97 -11.25 -4.91
CA GLY A 95 -0.41 -10.82 -4.79
C GLY A 95 -1.34 -11.85 -4.12
N MET A 96 -0.80 -12.73 -3.26
CA MET A 96 -1.56 -13.79 -2.59
C MET A 96 -2.32 -13.27 -1.38
N VAL A 97 -3.31 -12.40 -1.60
CA VAL A 97 -4.17 -11.83 -0.57
C VAL A 97 -5.62 -12.24 -0.80
N ASN A 98 -6.31 -12.66 0.24
CA ASN A 98 -7.77 -12.80 0.21
C ASN A 98 -8.39 -11.42 0.34
N VAL A 99 -8.82 -10.84 -0.77
CA VAL A 99 -9.28 -9.46 -0.84
C VAL A 99 -10.51 -9.19 0.04
N PRO A 100 -11.56 -10.03 0.07
CA PRO A 100 -12.72 -9.81 0.94
C PRO A 100 -12.40 -9.76 2.43
N THR A 101 -11.45 -10.57 2.88
CA THR A 101 -11.09 -10.68 4.30
C THR A 101 -9.85 -9.86 4.66
N LEU A 102 -9.13 -9.32 3.67
CA LEU A 102 -7.85 -8.62 3.82
C LEU A 102 -6.81 -9.49 4.56
N LYS A 103 -6.80 -10.79 4.30
CA LYS A 103 -5.91 -11.76 4.94
C LYS A 103 -5.05 -12.48 3.90
N GLY A 104 -3.73 -12.48 4.11
CA GLY A 104 -2.76 -13.13 3.24
C GLY A 104 -1.77 -14.03 3.98
N VAL A 105 -1.65 -13.91 5.32
CA VAL A 105 -0.61 -14.59 6.09
C VAL A 105 -0.59 -16.11 5.86
N HIS A 106 -1.74 -16.76 5.91
CA HIS A 106 -1.83 -18.22 5.69
C HIS A 106 -1.43 -18.61 4.26
N TYR A 107 -1.75 -17.80 3.24
CA TYR A 107 -1.30 -18.05 1.87
C TYR A 107 0.21 -17.82 1.73
N ALA A 108 0.75 -16.78 2.37
CA ALA A 108 2.18 -16.52 2.38
C ALA A 108 2.97 -17.66 3.02
N MET A 109 2.48 -18.21 4.15
CA MET A 109 3.08 -19.38 4.82
C MET A 109 3.06 -20.61 3.93
N HIS A 110 1.92 -20.96 3.36
CA HIS A 110 1.80 -22.13 2.46
C HIS A 110 2.64 -21.95 1.19
N ALA A 111 2.62 -20.79 0.57
CA ALA A 111 3.44 -20.51 -0.61
C ALA A 111 4.95 -20.59 -0.29
N GLY A 112 5.35 -20.11 0.89
CA GLY A 112 6.73 -20.25 1.38
C GLY A 112 7.15 -21.71 1.56
N MET A 113 6.26 -22.55 2.12
CA MET A 113 6.48 -23.99 2.25
C MET A 113 6.63 -24.67 0.88
N PHE A 114 5.72 -24.39 -0.07
CA PHE A 114 5.80 -24.94 -1.42
C PHE A 114 7.06 -24.49 -2.17
N ALA A 115 7.48 -23.25 -1.99
CA ALA A 115 8.73 -22.77 -2.56
C ALA A 115 9.95 -23.48 -1.98
N ALA A 116 9.99 -23.65 -0.66
CA ALA A 116 11.06 -24.38 0.03
C ALA A 116 11.15 -25.85 -0.44
N GLU A 117 10.01 -26.53 -0.54
CA GLU A 117 9.95 -27.91 -1.05
C GLU A 117 10.47 -27.98 -2.49
N ALA A 118 10.00 -27.10 -3.38
CA ALA A 118 10.44 -27.08 -4.78
C ALA A 118 11.94 -26.80 -4.91
N ILE A 119 12.49 -25.90 -4.09
CA ILE A 119 13.93 -25.62 -4.06
C ILE A 119 14.70 -26.84 -3.59
N VAL A 120 14.27 -27.50 -2.52
CA VAL A 120 14.95 -28.70 -1.98
C VAL A 120 14.89 -29.84 -2.99
N GLU A 121 13.75 -30.09 -3.64
CA GLU A 121 13.61 -31.09 -4.70
C GLU A 121 14.57 -30.82 -5.85
N ARG A 122 14.66 -29.56 -6.27
CA ARG A 122 15.57 -29.15 -7.35
C ARG A 122 17.03 -29.31 -6.99
N LEU A 123 17.44 -28.93 -5.79
CA LEU A 123 18.81 -29.09 -5.32
C LEU A 123 19.23 -30.57 -5.18
N LYS A 124 18.29 -31.46 -4.82
CA LYS A 124 18.53 -32.90 -4.75
C LYS A 124 18.61 -33.58 -6.13
N SER A 125 17.88 -33.07 -7.09
CA SER A 125 17.78 -33.67 -8.43
C SER A 125 18.88 -33.25 -9.41
N SER A 126 19.66 -32.21 -9.10
CA SER A 126 20.72 -31.70 -9.96
C SER A 126 22.08 -31.78 -9.29
N SER A 127 23.13 -31.95 -10.11
CA SER A 127 24.53 -31.86 -9.69
C SER A 127 24.98 -30.45 -9.25
N GLY A 128 24.03 -29.53 -8.98
CA GLY A 128 24.31 -28.16 -8.52
C GLY A 128 24.71 -27.17 -9.60
N GLU A 129 24.77 -27.60 -10.85
CA GLU A 129 25.10 -26.73 -11.97
C GLU A 129 23.84 -26.17 -12.64
N GLY A 130 23.86 -24.86 -12.94
CA GLY A 130 22.81 -24.14 -13.68
C GLY A 130 21.77 -23.46 -12.80
N VAL A 131 21.01 -22.56 -13.42
CA VAL A 131 19.97 -21.78 -12.74
C VAL A 131 18.75 -22.65 -12.46
N ALA A 132 18.21 -22.57 -11.25
CA ALA A 132 17.11 -23.43 -10.81
C ALA A 132 15.80 -23.13 -11.58
N ASP A 133 15.21 -24.18 -12.17
CA ASP A 133 13.82 -24.18 -12.62
C ASP A 133 12.91 -24.49 -11.41
N LEU A 134 11.97 -23.60 -11.12
CA LEU A 134 11.03 -23.70 -10.03
C LEU A 134 9.57 -23.86 -10.50
N SER A 135 9.36 -24.40 -11.70
CA SER A 135 8.01 -24.64 -12.27
C SER A 135 7.17 -25.54 -11.35
N ASN A 136 7.81 -26.46 -10.60
CA ASN A 136 7.13 -27.31 -9.64
C ASN A 136 6.51 -26.50 -8.48
N TYR A 137 7.12 -25.39 -8.07
CA TYR A 137 6.53 -24.45 -7.12
C TYR A 137 5.17 -23.91 -7.62
N GLN A 138 5.13 -23.43 -8.86
CA GLN A 138 3.90 -22.93 -9.45
C GLN A 138 2.82 -24.00 -9.49
N SER A 139 3.16 -25.21 -9.92
CA SER A 139 2.23 -26.34 -9.98
C SER A 139 1.65 -26.69 -8.60
N LYS A 140 2.46 -26.63 -7.53
CA LYS A 140 2.00 -26.82 -6.14
C LYS A 140 1.01 -25.73 -5.73
N VAL A 141 1.27 -24.46 -6.04
CA VAL A 141 0.36 -23.34 -5.74
C VAL A 141 -0.96 -23.50 -6.49
N GLU A 142 -0.92 -23.79 -7.79
CA GLU A 142 -2.11 -23.97 -8.64
C GLU A 142 -2.99 -25.14 -8.19
N ALA A 143 -2.40 -26.22 -7.68
CA ALA A 143 -3.13 -27.35 -7.14
C ALA A 143 -3.71 -27.13 -5.74
N SER A 144 -3.26 -26.09 -5.04
CA SER A 144 -3.59 -25.84 -3.63
C SER A 144 -4.92 -25.11 -3.42
N ASP A 145 -5.29 -24.97 -2.15
CA ASP A 145 -6.43 -24.16 -1.75
C ASP A 145 -6.21 -22.65 -1.92
N ILE A 146 -4.95 -22.20 -2.02
CA ILE A 146 -4.62 -20.79 -2.33
C ILE A 146 -5.29 -20.39 -3.63
N GLU A 147 -5.09 -21.17 -4.69
CA GLU A 147 -5.67 -20.90 -6.02
C GLU A 147 -7.19 -20.99 -5.99
N LYS A 148 -7.74 -22.04 -5.40
CA LYS A 148 -9.19 -22.27 -5.30
C LYS A 148 -9.91 -21.17 -4.58
N ASP A 149 -9.40 -20.72 -3.44
CA ASP A 149 -10.04 -19.66 -2.63
C ASP A 149 -9.96 -18.30 -3.30
N ARG A 150 -8.81 -17.99 -3.91
CA ARG A 150 -8.63 -16.74 -4.66
C ARG A 150 -9.51 -16.72 -5.92
N TYR A 151 -9.67 -17.85 -6.60
CA TYR A 151 -10.57 -17.95 -7.74
C TYR A 151 -12.06 -17.77 -7.33
N LYS A 152 -12.48 -18.28 -6.18
CA LYS A 152 -13.84 -18.04 -5.65
C LYS A 152 -14.13 -16.56 -5.41
N THR A 153 -13.10 -15.77 -5.04
CA THR A 153 -13.23 -14.34 -4.74
C THR A 153 -12.70 -13.43 -5.85
N ARG A 154 -12.49 -13.96 -7.05
CA ARG A 154 -11.76 -13.30 -8.16
C ARG A 154 -12.32 -11.95 -8.60
N ASN A 155 -13.62 -11.70 -8.45
CA ASN A 155 -14.27 -10.44 -8.80
C ASN A 155 -14.71 -9.63 -7.56
N ALA A 156 -14.12 -9.84 -6.39
CA ALA A 156 -14.56 -9.18 -5.16
C ALA A 156 -14.17 -7.68 -5.11
N ARG A 157 -13.05 -7.29 -5.71
CA ARG A 157 -12.54 -5.91 -5.69
C ARG A 157 -13.16 -5.04 -6.78
N GLN A 158 -13.28 -5.54 -7.98
CA GLN A 158 -13.68 -4.80 -9.18
C GLN A 158 -15.05 -4.10 -9.08
N PRO A 159 -16.09 -4.69 -8.46
CA PRO A 159 -17.39 -4.04 -8.32
C PRO A 159 -17.38 -2.71 -7.58
N PHE A 160 -16.39 -2.49 -6.71
CA PHE A 160 -16.26 -1.22 -5.98
C PHE A 160 -15.96 -0.01 -6.87
N ALA A 161 -15.56 -0.23 -8.11
CA ALA A 161 -15.54 0.82 -9.13
C ALA A 161 -16.93 1.45 -9.38
N LYS A 162 -18.02 0.73 -9.05
CA LYS A 162 -19.42 1.21 -9.12
C LYS A 162 -19.91 1.90 -7.83
N GLY A 163 -18.99 2.14 -6.89
CA GLY A 163 -19.28 2.73 -5.57
C GLY A 163 -19.46 1.69 -4.47
N PHE A 164 -19.49 2.18 -3.23
CA PHE A 164 -19.43 1.34 -2.04
C PHE A 164 -20.63 0.39 -1.90
N PHE A 165 -21.86 0.88 -2.05
CA PHE A 165 -23.06 0.05 -1.83
C PHE A 165 -23.25 -1.01 -2.92
N VAL A 166 -23.10 -0.63 -4.19
CA VAL A 166 -23.22 -1.58 -5.32
C VAL A 166 -22.05 -2.57 -5.28
N GLY A 167 -20.86 -2.08 -5.02
CA GLY A 167 -19.66 -2.92 -4.86
C GLY A 167 -19.82 -3.92 -3.73
N GLY A 168 -20.28 -3.48 -2.57
CA GLY A 168 -20.53 -4.33 -1.41
C GLY A 168 -21.58 -5.41 -1.68
N ALA A 169 -22.69 -5.05 -2.31
CA ALA A 169 -23.74 -6.01 -2.66
C ALA A 169 -23.23 -7.10 -3.62
N LEU A 170 -22.49 -6.72 -4.67
CA LEU A 170 -21.90 -7.66 -5.63
C LEU A 170 -20.79 -8.52 -5.00
N ALA A 171 -19.95 -7.96 -4.14
CA ALA A 171 -18.94 -8.71 -3.41
C ALA A 171 -19.58 -9.73 -2.44
N SER A 172 -20.66 -9.34 -1.74
CA SER A 172 -21.43 -10.23 -0.88
C SER A 172 -22.06 -11.37 -1.68
N MET A 173 -22.67 -11.06 -2.85
CA MET A 173 -23.24 -12.06 -3.76
C MET A 173 -22.16 -13.06 -4.21
N MET A 174 -20.96 -12.60 -4.52
CA MET A 174 -19.82 -13.46 -4.86
C MET A 174 -19.48 -14.42 -3.71
N THR A 175 -19.37 -13.89 -2.50
CA THR A 175 -19.06 -14.71 -1.32
C THR A 175 -20.12 -15.76 -1.05
N ILE A 176 -21.39 -15.37 -1.07
CA ILE A 176 -22.55 -16.29 -0.83
C ILE A 176 -22.64 -17.36 -1.92
N SER A 177 -22.41 -17.00 -3.19
CA SER A 177 -22.49 -17.94 -4.32
C SER A 177 -21.26 -18.83 -4.47
N GLY A 178 -20.24 -18.70 -3.61
CA GLY A 178 -18.96 -19.40 -3.74
C GLY A 178 -18.21 -19.07 -5.04
N GLY A 179 -18.32 -17.81 -5.49
CA GLY A 179 -17.64 -17.31 -6.67
C GLY A 179 -18.38 -17.50 -8.00
N ARG A 180 -19.64 -17.97 -7.96
CA ARG A 180 -20.44 -18.18 -9.18
C ARG A 180 -21.00 -16.87 -9.73
N LEU A 181 -21.39 -15.93 -8.87
CA LEU A 181 -22.00 -14.65 -9.21
C LEU A 181 -21.32 -13.50 -8.45
N PRO A 182 -20.97 -12.39 -9.12
CA PRO A 182 -20.97 -12.23 -10.57
C PRO A 182 -19.85 -13.07 -11.21
N GLY A 183 -20.19 -13.78 -12.29
CA GLY A 183 -19.25 -14.65 -13.02
C GLY A 183 -18.37 -13.88 -14.01
N GLY A 184 -17.57 -14.64 -14.76
CA GLY A 184 -16.70 -14.10 -15.82
C GLY A 184 -15.43 -13.43 -15.31
N HIS A 185 -14.74 -12.75 -16.22
CA HIS A 185 -13.54 -11.94 -15.96
C HIS A 185 -13.94 -10.47 -15.89
N TRP A 186 -13.66 -9.84 -14.76
CA TRP A 186 -13.79 -8.40 -14.58
C TRP A 186 -12.40 -7.77 -14.61
N SER A 187 -12.23 -6.80 -15.51
CA SER A 187 -10.93 -6.12 -15.66
C SER A 187 -10.50 -5.39 -14.39
N THR A 188 -9.22 -5.44 -14.13
CA THR A 188 -8.54 -4.57 -13.17
C THR A 188 -8.04 -3.32 -13.88
N HIS A 189 -7.78 -2.26 -13.12
CA HIS A 189 -7.13 -1.06 -13.62
C HIS A 189 -5.79 -0.87 -12.91
N ASP A 190 -4.90 -0.16 -13.56
CA ASP A 190 -3.66 0.30 -12.96
C ASP A 190 -3.94 1.59 -12.18
N ASP A 191 -3.61 1.62 -10.91
CA ASP A 191 -3.82 2.76 -10.01
C ASP A 191 -3.06 4.02 -10.49
N ALA A 192 -1.95 3.84 -11.22
CA ALA A 192 -1.18 4.93 -11.81
C ALA A 192 -1.92 5.64 -12.96
N THR A 193 -2.86 4.96 -13.62
CA THR A 193 -3.65 5.54 -14.73
C THR A 193 -4.89 6.28 -14.26
N VAL A 194 -5.23 6.23 -12.98
CA VAL A 194 -6.41 6.92 -12.43
C VAL A 194 -6.18 8.44 -12.48
N PRO A 195 -7.04 9.21 -13.17
CA PRO A 195 -6.87 10.65 -13.29
C PRO A 195 -6.88 11.34 -11.94
N LEU A 196 -5.88 12.17 -11.70
CA LEU A 196 -5.76 12.99 -10.49
C LEU A 196 -6.52 14.32 -10.64
N PHE A 197 -6.79 14.96 -9.52
CA PHE A 197 -7.21 16.35 -9.43
C PHE A 197 -6.78 16.93 -8.08
N ILE A 198 -6.66 18.23 -8.02
CA ILE A 198 -6.37 18.96 -6.78
C ILE A 198 -7.70 19.33 -6.15
N GLY A 199 -8.06 18.62 -5.07
CA GLY A 199 -9.27 18.86 -4.31
C GLY A 199 -9.23 20.14 -3.46
N PRO A 200 -10.29 20.42 -2.69
CA PRO A 200 -10.30 21.50 -1.73
C PRO A 200 -9.24 21.27 -0.64
N GLU A 201 -8.84 22.35 0.01
CA GLU A 201 -8.01 22.25 1.22
C GLU A 201 -8.72 21.44 2.29
N ARG A 202 -7.94 20.59 2.96
CA ARG A 202 -8.43 19.74 4.04
C ARG A 202 -7.79 20.18 5.34
N GLU A 203 -8.60 20.34 6.36
CA GLU A 203 -8.13 20.59 7.70
C GLU A 203 -8.05 19.27 8.46
N TYR A 204 -6.91 18.99 9.03
CA TYR A 204 -6.66 17.83 9.87
C TYR A 204 -6.30 18.27 11.29
N PRO A 205 -6.55 17.42 12.31
CA PRO A 205 -6.13 17.69 13.66
C PRO A 205 -4.62 17.96 13.75
N LYS A 206 -4.23 19.01 14.45
CA LYS A 206 -2.81 19.25 14.73
C LYS A 206 -2.26 18.15 15.63
N PRO A 207 -1.04 17.67 15.40
CA PRO A 207 -0.38 16.70 16.26
C PRO A 207 -0.24 17.23 17.69
N ASP A 208 -0.66 16.44 18.69
CA ASP A 208 -0.55 16.75 20.11
C ASP A 208 0.62 16.02 20.81
N GLY A 209 1.29 15.13 20.10
CA GLY A 209 2.39 14.30 20.59
C GLY A 209 1.96 13.23 21.62
N LYS A 210 0.68 13.04 21.85
CA LYS A 210 0.09 12.06 22.80
C LYS A 210 -0.77 11.04 22.06
N VAL A 211 -1.83 11.51 21.42
CA VAL A 211 -2.75 10.70 20.61
C VAL A 211 -2.45 10.86 19.14
N THR A 212 -2.17 12.08 18.71
CA THR A 212 -1.86 12.39 17.30
C THR A 212 -0.40 12.80 17.13
N PHE A 213 0.18 12.41 16.02
CA PHE A 213 1.61 12.57 15.75
C PHE A 213 1.84 13.07 14.33
N ASP A 214 2.87 13.86 14.13
CA ASP A 214 3.36 14.25 12.80
C ASP A 214 4.08 13.09 12.09
N LYS A 215 4.37 13.29 10.79
CA LYS A 215 5.04 12.28 9.98
C LYS A 215 6.45 12.00 10.46
N LEU A 216 7.23 13.03 10.84
CA LEU A 216 8.63 12.85 11.22
C LEU A 216 8.78 12.08 12.54
N SER A 217 8.00 12.43 13.56
CA SER A 217 7.99 11.66 14.81
C SER A 217 7.52 10.22 14.60
N SER A 218 6.69 9.99 13.58
CA SER A 218 6.25 8.65 13.19
C SER A 218 7.37 7.86 12.51
N VAL A 219 8.13 8.48 11.60
CA VAL A 219 9.33 7.86 11.01
C VAL A 219 10.33 7.45 12.09
N PHE A 220 10.60 8.33 13.04
CA PHE A 220 11.48 8.01 14.18
C PHE A 220 11.04 6.75 14.92
N ALA A 221 9.72 6.57 15.11
CA ALA A 221 9.17 5.39 15.80
C ALA A 221 9.26 4.07 14.99
N THR A 222 9.70 4.10 13.74
CA THR A 222 9.97 2.89 12.95
C THR A 222 11.36 2.32 13.20
N GLY A 223 12.25 3.06 13.88
CA GLY A 223 13.66 2.72 13.94
C GLY A 223 14.36 2.80 12.57
N ASN A 224 13.82 3.65 11.65
CA ASN A 224 14.38 3.79 10.31
C ASN A 224 15.86 4.22 10.37
N ALA A 225 16.70 3.51 9.64
CA ALA A 225 18.12 3.80 9.49
C ALA A 225 18.47 3.81 8.02
N THR A 226 19.21 4.83 7.60
CA THR A 226 19.67 4.97 6.21
C THR A 226 21.16 5.24 6.21
N ARG A 227 21.82 4.81 5.16
CA ARG A 227 23.23 5.10 4.90
C ARG A 227 23.29 6.29 3.95
N ASP A 228 23.86 7.39 4.41
CA ASP A 228 23.99 8.63 3.64
C ASP A 228 24.93 8.49 2.44
N ASP A 229 25.83 7.51 2.48
CA ASP A 229 26.76 7.15 1.40
C ASP A 229 26.19 6.19 0.36
N ALA A 230 24.98 5.66 0.59
CA ALA A 230 24.32 4.76 -0.34
C ALA A 230 23.64 5.52 -1.51
N PRO A 231 23.59 4.93 -2.73
CA PRO A 231 22.86 5.54 -3.82
C PRO A 231 21.39 5.74 -3.48
N ASN A 232 20.82 6.88 -3.89
CA ASN A 232 19.40 7.15 -3.71
C ASN A 232 18.55 6.08 -4.39
N HIS A 233 17.69 5.42 -3.60
CA HIS A 233 16.79 4.37 -4.08
C HIS A 233 15.50 4.90 -4.71
N ILE A 234 15.22 6.20 -4.57
CA ILE A 234 14.04 6.86 -5.15
C ILE A 234 14.39 7.26 -6.59
N ARG A 235 13.63 6.74 -7.54
CA ARG A 235 13.84 6.93 -8.99
C ARG A 235 12.63 7.64 -9.57
N ILE A 236 12.64 8.96 -9.52
CA ILE A 236 11.61 9.83 -10.10
C ILE A 236 12.25 10.85 -11.03
N GLN A 237 11.43 11.54 -11.81
CA GLN A 237 11.86 12.69 -12.60
C GLN A 237 12.09 13.90 -11.70
N ASP A 238 13.01 14.78 -12.07
CA ASP A 238 13.32 15.99 -11.29
C ASP A 238 12.13 16.98 -11.27
N ARG A 239 11.33 16.99 -12.31
CA ARG A 239 10.10 17.77 -12.41
C ARG A 239 8.92 16.88 -12.79
N VAL A 240 7.78 17.13 -12.16
CA VAL A 240 6.53 16.38 -12.37
C VAL A 240 5.32 17.32 -12.30
N PRO A 241 4.17 16.96 -12.90
CA PRO A 241 2.95 17.76 -12.76
C PRO A 241 2.58 17.98 -11.29
N LEU A 242 2.16 19.19 -10.94
CA LEU A 242 1.81 19.59 -9.58
C LEU A 242 0.80 18.64 -8.91
N GLU A 243 -0.19 18.13 -9.67
CA GLU A 243 -1.14 17.17 -9.12
C GLU A 243 -0.49 15.85 -8.70
N VAL A 244 0.59 15.43 -9.40
CA VAL A 244 1.39 14.25 -9.05
C VAL A 244 2.28 14.55 -7.85
N ALA A 245 2.93 15.71 -7.84
CA ALA A 245 3.77 16.15 -6.74
C ALA A 245 2.99 16.22 -5.41
N LEU A 246 1.83 16.86 -5.42
CA LEU A 246 0.93 16.93 -4.26
C LEU A 246 0.40 15.53 -3.85
N MET A 247 0.11 14.67 -4.83
CA MET A 247 -0.29 13.30 -4.54
C MET A 247 0.82 12.56 -3.81
N TRP A 248 2.07 12.64 -4.27
CA TRP A 248 3.20 11.99 -3.61
C TRP A 248 3.46 12.59 -2.21
N GLN A 249 3.40 13.91 -2.05
CA GLN A 249 3.55 14.59 -0.76
C GLN A 249 2.53 14.10 0.27
N ASN A 250 1.26 14.01 -0.13
CA ASN A 250 0.17 13.64 0.77
C ASN A 250 0.02 12.13 0.97
N MET A 251 0.30 11.34 -0.07
CA MET A 251 0.29 9.88 0.00
C MET A 251 1.45 9.34 0.85
N CYS A 252 2.63 9.98 0.77
CA CYS A 252 3.80 9.57 1.53
C CYS A 252 3.55 9.73 3.03
N PRO A 253 3.64 8.64 3.82
CA PRO A 253 3.41 8.70 5.26
C PRO A 253 4.63 9.23 6.03
N ALA A 254 5.76 9.45 5.34
CA ALA A 254 7.07 9.65 5.94
C ALA A 254 7.73 11.00 5.56
N GLN A 255 6.99 11.92 4.94
CA GLN A 255 7.48 13.25 4.55
C GLN A 255 8.77 13.20 3.73
N VAL A 256 8.77 12.35 2.70
CA VAL A 256 9.90 12.22 1.77
C VAL A 256 9.83 13.25 0.66
N TYR A 257 8.62 13.61 0.23
CA TYR A 257 8.34 14.49 -0.91
C TYR A 257 7.67 15.76 -0.42
N GLU A 258 8.20 16.91 -0.80
CA GLU A 258 7.66 18.23 -0.44
C GLU A 258 7.71 19.15 -1.65
N VAL A 259 6.57 19.77 -1.95
CA VAL A 259 6.48 20.81 -2.98
C VAL A 259 6.95 22.12 -2.34
N PRO A 260 7.97 22.82 -2.87
CA PRO A 260 8.41 24.10 -2.34
C PRO A 260 7.29 25.14 -2.39
N ASP A 261 7.25 26.03 -1.38
CA ASP A 261 6.22 27.08 -1.32
C ASP A 261 6.26 28.01 -2.53
N GLU A 262 7.45 28.30 -3.04
CA GLU A 262 7.67 29.10 -4.26
C GLU A 262 7.03 28.47 -5.51
N GLU A 263 7.08 27.15 -5.64
CA GLU A 263 6.44 26.43 -6.73
C GLU A 263 4.89 26.46 -6.60
N LEU A 264 4.38 26.40 -5.37
CA LEU A 264 2.95 26.53 -5.09
C LEU A 264 2.45 27.96 -5.38
N GLU A 265 3.22 28.99 -4.98
CA GLU A 265 2.88 30.40 -5.26
C GLU A 265 2.91 30.68 -6.75
N ALA A 266 3.92 30.20 -7.47
CA ALA A 266 4.00 30.32 -8.91
C ALA A 266 2.83 29.62 -9.62
N ALA A 267 2.46 28.43 -9.17
CA ALA A 267 1.31 27.71 -9.73
C ALA A 267 -0.03 28.42 -9.49
N ARG A 268 -0.19 29.14 -8.37
CA ARG A 268 -1.36 29.99 -8.10
C ARG A 268 -1.38 31.24 -8.99
N ALA A 269 -0.24 31.87 -9.20
CA ALA A 269 -0.11 33.06 -10.03
C ALA A 269 -0.50 32.76 -11.48
N ASP A 270 0.02 31.69 -12.05
CA ASP A 270 -0.27 31.25 -13.42
C ASP A 270 -1.75 30.81 -13.60
N GLY A 271 -2.36 30.25 -12.57
CA GLY A 271 -3.74 29.75 -12.56
C GLY A 271 -4.81 30.77 -12.17
N ASN A 272 -4.52 32.08 -12.16
CA ASN A 272 -5.48 33.12 -11.70
C ASN A 272 -6.04 32.83 -10.29
N GLY A 273 -5.17 32.43 -9.37
CA GLY A 273 -5.52 32.10 -7.98
C GLY A 273 -5.95 30.64 -7.75
N LYS A 274 -6.08 29.86 -8.81
CA LYS A 274 -6.27 28.41 -8.72
C LYS A 274 -4.98 27.68 -9.06
N LEU A 275 -4.76 26.53 -8.42
CA LEU A 275 -3.60 25.69 -8.75
C LEU A 275 -3.80 25.04 -10.12
N ASP A 276 -2.86 25.24 -11.03
CA ASP A 276 -2.77 24.47 -12.27
C ASP A 276 -2.09 23.12 -11.99
N GLY A 277 -2.87 22.07 -11.91
CA GLY A 277 -2.38 20.71 -11.62
C GLY A 277 -1.44 20.14 -12.69
N LYS A 278 -1.42 20.70 -13.90
CA LYS A 278 -0.57 20.24 -15.00
C LYS A 278 0.76 20.98 -15.10
N ARG A 279 0.93 22.06 -14.35
CA ARG A 279 2.21 22.76 -14.27
C ARG A 279 3.29 21.82 -13.74
N GLU A 280 4.42 21.77 -14.41
CA GLU A 280 5.62 21.03 -13.94
C GLU A 280 6.27 21.78 -12.77
N VAL A 281 6.49 21.07 -11.67
CA VAL A 281 7.12 21.58 -10.45
C VAL A 281 8.29 20.71 -10.03
N GLU A 282 9.24 21.31 -9.35
CA GLU A 282 10.33 20.61 -8.69
C GLU A 282 9.92 20.14 -7.30
N LEU A 283 10.51 19.05 -6.82
CA LEU A 283 10.24 18.46 -5.51
C LEU A 283 11.51 18.45 -4.66
N ASN A 284 11.38 18.89 -3.42
CA ASN A 284 12.36 18.56 -2.38
C ASN A 284 12.16 17.10 -1.96
N ILE A 285 13.26 16.33 -1.97
CA ILE A 285 13.22 14.90 -1.64
C ILE A 285 14.16 14.63 -0.47
N THR A 286 13.65 13.99 0.58
CA THR A 286 14.41 13.55 1.74
C THR A 286 14.42 12.01 1.80
N PRO A 287 15.33 11.33 1.08
CA PRO A 287 15.36 9.88 0.98
C PRO A 287 15.54 9.17 2.32
N SER A 288 16.25 9.79 3.26
CA SER A 288 16.48 9.25 4.60
C SER A 288 15.22 9.04 5.43
N ASN A 289 14.12 9.74 5.11
CA ASN A 289 12.83 9.51 5.76
C ASN A 289 12.07 8.29 5.18
N CYS A 290 12.51 7.74 4.05
CA CYS A 290 11.76 6.71 3.34
C CYS A 290 11.69 5.40 4.13
N VAL A 291 10.49 5.01 4.53
CA VAL A 291 10.20 3.74 5.22
C VAL A 291 9.86 2.59 4.24
N GLN A 292 10.16 2.77 2.96
CA GLN A 292 10.02 1.76 1.91
C GLN A 292 8.61 1.13 1.83
N CYS A 293 7.60 1.93 2.08
CA CYS A 293 6.21 1.46 2.04
C CYS A 293 5.72 1.09 0.63
N GLY A 294 6.35 1.59 -0.42
CA GLY A 294 5.98 1.34 -1.81
C GLY A 294 4.82 2.18 -2.35
N ALA A 295 4.21 3.07 -1.57
CA ALA A 295 3.01 3.80 -1.97
C ALA A 295 3.18 4.62 -3.26
N ILE A 296 4.33 5.26 -3.45
CA ILE A 296 4.61 6.10 -4.63
C ILE A 296 4.49 5.34 -5.94
N THR A 297 4.74 4.03 -5.94
CA THR A 297 4.70 3.20 -7.17
C THR A 297 3.28 3.10 -7.75
N ALA A 298 2.26 3.25 -6.91
CA ALA A 298 0.86 3.29 -7.36
C ALA A 298 0.49 4.59 -8.11
N LYS A 299 1.36 5.59 -8.14
CA LYS A 299 1.14 6.88 -8.83
C LYS A 299 2.34 7.27 -9.70
N GLY A 300 2.94 6.29 -10.37
CA GLY A 300 3.96 6.50 -11.37
C GLY A 300 5.38 6.73 -10.84
N GLY A 301 5.57 6.81 -9.52
CA GLY A 301 6.91 6.86 -8.93
C GLY A 301 7.58 5.48 -8.96
N ARG A 302 8.89 5.46 -8.81
CA ARG A 302 9.68 4.24 -8.83
C ARG A 302 10.65 4.20 -7.66
N LEU A 303 10.73 3.04 -7.03
CA LEU A 303 11.71 2.72 -6.00
C LEU A 303 12.56 1.54 -6.47
N THR A 304 13.84 1.57 -6.12
CA THR A 304 14.70 0.38 -6.15
C THR A 304 14.91 -0.11 -4.72
N PRO A 305 15.26 -1.37 -4.48
CA PRO A 305 15.72 -1.78 -3.16
C PRO A 305 16.91 -0.91 -2.74
N PRO A 306 16.95 -0.42 -1.50
CA PRO A 306 18.13 0.32 -1.02
C PRO A 306 19.31 -0.65 -0.91
N GLU A 307 20.48 -0.15 -1.24
CA GLU A 307 21.71 -0.91 -1.07
C GLU A 307 22.11 -0.94 0.42
N GLY A 308 22.64 -2.06 0.88
CA GLY A 308 23.14 -2.19 2.25
C GLY A 308 22.05 -2.53 3.30
N GLY A 309 20.81 -2.74 2.91
CA GLY A 309 19.75 -3.20 3.81
C GLY A 309 19.18 -2.11 4.71
N ASP A 310 19.24 -0.86 4.29
CA ASP A 310 18.64 0.29 4.99
C ASP A 310 17.11 0.19 5.08
N GLY A 311 16.54 0.92 6.01
CA GLY A 311 15.10 1.06 6.16
C GLY A 311 14.60 0.92 7.60
N PRO A 312 13.29 0.70 7.79
CA PRO A 312 12.69 0.60 9.12
C PRO A 312 13.10 -0.69 9.83
N ASN A 313 13.25 -0.59 11.14
CA ASN A 313 13.51 -1.72 12.03
C ASN A 313 12.28 -2.01 12.87
N TYR A 314 11.42 -2.88 12.39
CA TYR A 314 10.16 -3.25 13.05
C TYR A 314 10.41 -4.29 14.15
N GLN A 315 10.89 -3.86 15.31
CA GLN A 315 11.14 -4.76 16.44
C GLN A 315 9.90 -5.12 17.25
N VAL A 316 8.81 -4.40 17.07
CA VAL A 316 7.61 -4.47 17.94
C VAL A 316 6.34 -4.81 17.16
N THR A 317 6.47 -5.13 15.90
CA THR A 317 5.32 -5.43 15.02
C THR A 317 5.20 -6.93 14.77
#